data_8baa30e584129113fcc0ea18daede7e2
#
_entry.id   8baa30e584129113fcc0ea18daede7e2
#
_cell.length_a   1.000
_cell.length_b   1.000
_cell.length_c   1.000
_cell.angle_alpha   90.00
_cell.angle_beta   90.00
_cell.angle_gamma   90.00
#
_symmetry.space_group_name_H-M   'P 1'
#
loop_
_entity.id
_entity.type
_entity.pdbx_description
1 polymer ?
#
loop_
_entity_poly.entity_id
_entity_poly.type
_entity_poly.pdbx_seq_one_letter_code
_entity_poly.pdbx_strand_id
1 'polypeptide(L)'
;MLAIGAIALLVRDDDGPVRSSHPGATPSEGDIAPPGTPSFRFTRSTRELVRTSPGPINQRYRETSERAATAARSILTDLYTEAFLDPENWEQGRYDAAFRDFADGARERAEAHPGLLTAGARAGELYDWILPESGRIATRILLDRSGKPTLLASVVRFSAAALGAEPFTLRSNGQFFFERIDGSWKIVSFHVTRTDAPREGT
;
A
#
# COMPACT_ATOMS: atom_id res chain seq x y z
N MET A 1 -24.34 14.12 -11.42
CA MET A 1 -23.16 13.76 -12.25
C MET A 1 -21.99 14.61 -11.76
N LEU A 2 -21.11 14.04 -10.95
CA LEU A 2 -19.89 14.70 -10.51
C LEU A 2 -18.77 14.28 -11.47
N ALA A 3 -18.20 15.26 -12.19
CA ALA A 3 -17.03 15.03 -13.02
C ALA A 3 -15.81 14.84 -12.12
N ILE A 4 -15.29 13.62 -12.05
CA ILE A 4 -14.03 13.31 -11.40
C ILE A 4 -12.91 13.78 -12.34
N GLY A 5 -12.38 14.98 -12.07
CA GLY A 5 -11.19 15.47 -12.77
C GLY A 5 -10.00 14.56 -12.47
N ALA A 6 -9.38 14.03 -13.50
CA ALA A 6 -8.15 13.27 -13.37
C ALA A 6 -7.04 14.17 -12.83
N ILE A 7 -6.65 13.97 -11.59
CA ILE A 7 -5.49 14.66 -11.00
C ILE A 7 -4.25 13.86 -11.37
N ALA A 8 -3.50 14.34 -12.35
CA ALA A 8 -2.21 13.75 -12.69
C ALA A 8 -1.20 14.04 -11.57
N LEU A 9 -0.66 12.98 -10.97
CA LEU A 9 0.45 13.07 -10.02
C LEU A 9 1.76 13.03 -10.82
N LEU A 10 2.41 14.17 -10.96
CA LEU A 10 3.80 14.24 -11.42
C LEU A 10 4.71 13.87 -10.23
N VAL A 11 5.23 12.66 -10.24
CA VAL A 11 6.29 12.25 -9.33
C VAL A 11 7.62 12.70 -9.94
N ARG A 12 8.29 13.63 -9.29
CA ARG A 12 9.65 14.03 -9.65
C ARG A 12 10.60 13.00 -9.05
N ASP A 13 11.26 12.24 -9.92
CA ASP A 13 12.33 11.32 -9.52
C ASP A 13 13.59 12.17 -9.22
N ASP A 14 13.93 12.27 -7.96
CA ASP A 14 15.19 12.86 -7.49
C ASP A 14 16.14 11.71 -7.14
N ASP A 15 16.78 11.15 -8.17
CA ASP A 15 17.78 10.08 -8.05
C ASP A 15 19.17 10.69 -7.76
N GLY A 16 19.42 10.99 -6.49
CA GLY A 16 20.78 11.27 -6.02
C GLY A 16 21.56 9.96 -5.84
N PRO A 17 22.86 9.89 -6.24
CA PRO A 17 23.65 8.66 -6.16
C PRO A 17 23.99 8.33 -4.70
N VAL A 18 23.44 7.24 -4.19
CA VAL A 18 23.84 6.67 -2.90
C VAL A 18 25.06 5.77 -3.12
N ARG A 19 26.21 6.22 -2.65
CA ARG A 19 27.40 5.39 -2.49
C ARG A 19 27.14 4.36 -1.38
N SER A 20 27.03 3.10 -1.74
CA SER A 20 27.06 2.00 -0.80
C SER A 20 28.38 1.24 -0.93
N SER A 21 29.20 1.34 0.10
CA SER A 21 30.32 0.43 0.33
C SER A 21 30.05 -0.27 1.64
N HIS A 22 29.69 -1.57 1.60
CA HIS A 22 30.08 -2.52 2.65
C HIS A 22 30.01 -3.94 2.09
N PRO A 23 31.10 -4.72 2.22
CA PRO A 23 31.13 -6.09 1.76
C PRO A 23 30.67 -7.06 2.84
N GLY A 24 29.95 -8.10 2.41
CA GLY A 24 30.06 -9.43 2.99
C GLY A 24 29.38 -9.67 4.33
N ALA A 25 28.14 -10.16 4.26
CA ALA A 25 27.69 -11.20 5.18
C ALA A 25 26.90 -12.20 4.34
N THR A 26 27.49 -13.36 4.13
CA THR A 26 26.81 -14.55 3.62
C THR A 26 25.74 -14.93 4.63
N PRO A 27 24.44 -15.02 4.29
CA PRO A 27 23.45 -15.57 5.21
C PRO A 27 23.76 -17.05 5.39
N SER A 28 24.05 -17.44 6.63
CA SER A 28 24.14 -18.84 7.07
C SER A 28 22.81 -19.52 6.76
N GLU A 29 22.85 -20.62 6.03
CA GLU A 29 21.77 -21.60 5.91
C GLU A 29 21.56 -22.25 7.28
N GLY A 30 20.73 -21.68 8.12
CA GLY A 30 20.43 -22.22 9.44
C GLY A 30 19.52 -21.29 10.23
N ASP A 31 18.35 -21.77 10.53
CA ASP A 31 17.27 -21.16 11.32
C ASP A 31 16.37 -20.16 10.57
N ILE A 32 15.61 -20.67 9.62
CA ILE A 32 14.34 -20.03 9.28
C ILE A 32 13.35 -20.43 10.36
N ALA A 33 13.25 -19.63 11.42
CA ALA A 33 12.15 -19.77 12.37
C ALA A 33 10.81 -19.64 11.61
N PRO A 34 9.80 -20.47 11.89
CA PRO A 34 8.48 -20.32 11.31
C PRO A 34 7.98 -18.94 11.71
N PRO A 35 7.68 -18.07 10.79
CA PRO A 35 7.32 -16.71 11.12
C PRO A 35 5.89 -16.63 11.60
N GLY A 36 5.70 -15.90 12.67
CA GLY A 36 4.44 -15.16 12.80
C GLY A 36 4.28 -14.21 11.61
N THR A 37 3.06 -13.78 11.34
CA THR A 37 2.75 -12.81 10.27
C THR A 37 3.80 -11.70 10.22
N PRO A 38 4.51 -11.48 9.11
CA PRO A 38 5.58 -10.51 9.05
C PRO A 38 5.04 -9.11 9.32
N SER A 39 5.62 -8.40 10.27
CA SER A 39 5.23 -7.02 10.53
C SER A 39 5.69 -6.14 9.38
N PHE A 40 4.75 -5.50 8.68
CA PHE A 40 5.03 -4.57 7.61
C PHE A 40 4.71 -3.14 8.03
N ARG A 41 5.55 -2.19 7.62
CA ARG A 41 5.30 -0.76 7.73
C ARG A 41 5.91 -0.02 6.54
N PHE A 42 5.22 1.02 6.07
CA PHE A 42 5.80 1.90 5.06
C PHE A 42 7.00 2.65 5.65
N THR A 43 8.18 2.42 5.09
CA THR A 43 9.45 3.01 5.54
C THR A 43 9.58 4.48 5.20
N ARG A 44 8.91 4.94 4.13
CA ARG A 44 8.84 6.35 3.71
C ARG A 44 7.40 6.77 3.56
N SER A 45 7.05 7.89 4.20
CA SER A 45 5.72 8.49 4.11
C SER A 45 5.87 9.99 3.85
N THR A 46 5.28 10.47 2.76
CA THR A 46 5.20 11.89 2.44
C THR A 46 3.76 12.36 2.41
N ARG A 47 3.55 13.65 2.60
CA ARG A 47 2.23 14.24 2.68
C ARG A 47 2.20 15.59 1.95
N GLU A 48 1.17 15.82 1.17
CA GLU A 48 0.88 17.09 0.52
C GLU A 48 -0.53 17.56 0.88
N LEU A 49 -0.67 18.84 1.23
CA LEU A 49 -1.96 19.45 1.54
C LEU A 49 -2.40 20.31 0.37
N VAL A 50 -3.61 20.05 -0.14
CA VAL A 50 -4.23 20.81 -1.21
C VAL A 50 -5.52 21.45 -0.69
N ARG A 51 -5.69 22.74 -0.90
CA ARG A 51 -6.90 23.47 -0.49
C ARG A 51 -7.76 23.80 -1.70
N THR A 52 -9.06 23.70 -1.51
CA THR A 52 -10.04 24.14 -2.53
C THR A 52 -10.19 25.66 -2.60
N SER A 53 -9.66 26.40 -1.62
CA SER A 53 -9.70 27.87 -1.58
C SER A 53 -8.37 28.47 -1.15
N PRO A 54 -7.97 29.66 -1.64
CA PRO A 54 -6.77 30.36 -1.21
C PRO A 54 -6.77 30.63 0.30
N GLY A 55 -5.57 30.68 0.89
CA GLY A 55 -5.37 31.08 2.29
C GLY A 55 -4.32 30.25 2.99
N PRO A 56 -3.87 30.68 4.18
CA PRO A 56 -2.80 30.02 4.92
C PRO A 56 -3.25 28.66 5.47
N ILE A 57 -2.31 27.71 5.53
CA ILE A 57 -2.50 26.44 6.24
C ILE A 57 -2.11 26.66 7.69
N ASN A 58 -3.10 26.72 8.58
CA ASN A 58 -2.88 26.89 10.02
C ASN A 58 -2.53 25.56 10.71
N GLN A 59 -2.17 25.62 11.98
CA GLN A 59 -1.76 24.47 12.79
C GLN A 59 -2.87 23.42 12.88
N ARG A 60 -4.14 23.83 13.08
CA ARG A 60 -5.29 22.92 13.16
C ARG A 60 -5.47 22.11 11.85
N TYR A 61 -5.24 22.73 10.69
CA TYR A 61 -5.33 22.05 9.40
C TYR A 61 -4.22 21.00 9.27
N ARG A 62 -3.01 21.31 9.73
CA ARG A 62 -1.89 20.36 9.73
C ARG A 62 -2.18 19.14 10.61
N GLU A 63 -2.68 19.36 11.84
CA GLU A 63 -3.02 18.29 12.78
C GLU A 63 -4.14 17.39 12.28
N THR A 64 -5.21 17.98 11.71
CA THR A 64 -6.31 17.19 11.14
C THR A 64 -5.86 16.38 9.93
N SER A 65 -5.00 16.94 9.12
CA SER A 65 -4.42 16.27 7.96
C SER A 65 -3.46 15.16 8.37
N GLU A 66 -2.69 15.34 9.45
CA GLU A 66 -1.81 14.30 10.01
C GLU A 66 -2.63 13.07 10.42
N ARG A 67 -3.71 13.29 11.16
CA ARG A 67 -4.62 12.20 11.56
C ARG A 67 -5.22 11.49 10.36
N ALA A 68 -5.63 12.23 9.32
CA ALA A 68 -6.15 11.64 8.09
C ALA A 68 -5.10 10.83 7.33
N ALA A 69 -3.87 11.35 7.20
CA ALA A 69 -2.77 10.63 6.57
C ALA A 69 -2.38 9.36 7.35
N THR A 70 -2.39 9.44 8.68
CA THR A 70 -2.11 8.30 9.55
C THR A 70 -3.18 7.21 9.39
N ALA A 71 -4.47 7.59 9.31
CA ALA A 71 -5.55 6.64 9.06
C ALA A 71 -5.40 5.95 7.69
N ALA A 72 -5.15 6.70 6.62
CA ALA A 72 -4.92 6.11 5.30
C ALA A 72 -3.71 5.17 5.29
N ARG A 73 -2.62 5.54 5.96
CA ARG A 73 -1.43 4.70 6.08
C ARG A 73 -1.73 3.41 6.86
N SER A 74 -2.50 3.48 7.96
CA SER A 74 -2.91 2.28 8.71
C SER A 74 -3.73 1.34 7.83
N ILE A 75 -4.78 1.84 7.17
CA ILE A 75 -5.63 1.05 6.27
C ILE A 75 -4.81 0.36 5.18
N LEU A 76 -3.85 1.08 4.57
CA LEU A 76 -3.00 0.48 3.53
C LEU A 76 -1.95 -0.49 4.10
N THR A 77 -1.45 -0.25 5.32
CA THR A 77 -0.57 -1.21 6.00
C THR A 77 -1.32 -2.52 6.26
N ASP A 78 -2.54 -2.43 6.80
CA ASP A 78 -3.38 -3.59 7.07
C ASP A 78 -3.74 -4.32 5.75
N LEU A 79 -4.13 -3.58 4.70
CA LEU A 79 -4.39 -4.15 3.38
C LEU A 79 -3.19 -4.97 2.85
N TYR A 80 -1.98 -4.38 2.84
CA TYR A 80 -0.82 -5.06 2.29
C TYR A 80 -0.35 -6.22 3.17
N THR A 81 -0.51 -6.13 4.48
CA THR A 81 -0.23 -7.24 5.40
C THR A 81 -1.17 -8.40 5.15
N GLU A 82 -2.48 -8.18 5.22
CA GLU A 82 -3.51 -9.20 5.05
C GLU A 82 -3.52 -9.81 3.64
N ALA A 83 -3.28 -8.97 2.62
CA ALA A 83 -3.39 -9.38 1.23
C ALA A 83 -2.15 -10.10 0.67
N PHE A 84 -0.96 -9.78 1.20
CA PHE A 84 0.29 -10.30 0.65
C PHE A 84 1.15 -11.06 1.66
N LEU A 85 1.11 -10.70 2.95
CA LEU A 85 2.10 -11.17 3.90
C LEU A 85 1.53 -12.18 4.91
N ASP A 86 0.22 -12.25 5.06
CA ASP A 86 -0.42 -13.19 5.97
C ASP A 86 -0.64 -14.54 5.29
N PRO A 87 0.11 -15.60 5.68
CA PRO A 87 -0.04 -16.92 5.09
C PRO A 87 -1.41 -17.56 5.34
N GLU A 88 -2.08 -17.26 6.44
CA GLU A 88 -3.41 -17.81 6.73
C GLU A 88 -4.45 -17.41 5.66
N ASN A 89 -4.29 -16.21 5.08
CA ASN A 89 -5.16 -15.73 4.00
C ASN A 89 -4.85 -16.40 2.65
N TRP A 90 -3.57 -16.69 2.37
CA TRP A 90 -3.21 -17.33 1.08
C TRP A 90 -3.59 -18.80 1.06
N GLU A 91 -3.34 -19.55 2.14
CA GLU A 91 -3.66 -20.97 2.24
C GLU A 91 -5.14 -21.24 2.01
N GLN A 92 -5.97 -20.33 2.49
CA GLN A 92 -7.43 -20.43 2.33
C GLN A 92 -7.95 -19.77 1.07
N GLY A 93 -7.14 -18.98 0.35
CA GLY A 93 -7.54 -18.16 -0.79
C GLY A 93 -8.61 -17.11 -0.42
N ARG A 94 -8.70 -16.74 0.85
CA ARG A 94 -9.70 -15.83 1.40
C ARG A 94 -9.06 -14.52 1.82
N TYR A 95 -9.54 -13.43 1.25
CA TYR A 95 -8.98 -12.09 1.46
C TYR A 95 -10.02 -11.09 1.99
N ASP A 96 -11.10 -11.57 2.61
CA ASP A 96 -12.19 -10.71 3.11
C ASP A 96 -11.69 -9.69 4.12
N ALA A 97 -10.77 -10.11 5.00
CA ALA A 97 -10.15 -9.24 5.99
C ALA A 97 -9.35 -8.09 5.34
N ALA A 98 -8.65 -8.35 4.23
CA ALA A 98 -7.89 -7.35 3.50
C ALA A 98 -8.79 -6.24 2.92
N PHE A 99 -10.05 -6.54 2.58
CA PHE A 99 -10.98 -5.60 1.95
C PHE A 99 -11.96 -4.94 2.90
N ARG A 100 -11.82 -5.12 4.24
CA ARG A 100 -12.75 -4.57 5.25
C ARG A 100 -12.89 -3.06 5.24
N ASP A 101 -11.88 -2.35 4.77
CA ASP A 101 -11.85 -0.88 4.69
C ASP A 101 -12.16 -0.32 3.30
N PHE A 102 -12.64 -1.15 2.39
CA PHE A 102 -13.20 -0.73 1.12
C PHE A 102 -14.69 -0.38 1.27
N ALA A 103 -15.13 0.65 0.57
CA ALA A 103 -16.55 0.91 0.36
C ALA A 103 -17.13 -0.15 -0.60
N ASP A 104 -18.44 -0.40 -0.54
CA ASP A 104 -19.09 -1.52 -1.22
C ASP A 104 -18.70 -1.67 -2.69
N GLY A 105 -18.88 -0.65 -3.53
CA GLY A 105 -18.54 -0.73 -4.95
C GLY A 105 -17.04 -0.87 -5.24
N ALA A 106 -16.17 -0.42 -4.33
CA ALA A 106 -14.73 -0.65 -4.43
C ALA A 106 -14.36 -2.07 -3.98
N ARG A 107 -15.06 -2.59 -2.97
CA ARG A 107 -14.92 -3.98 -2.48
C ARG A 107 -15.31 -4.98 -3.57
N GLU A 108 -16.50 -4.84 -4.15
CA GLU A 108 -16.95 -5.70 -5.26
C GLU A 108 -15.91 -5.77 -6.39
N ARG A 109 -15.33 -4.62 -6.74
CA ARG A 109 -14.29 -4.57 -7.77
C ARG A 109 -12.97 -5.22 -7.34
N ALA A 110 -12.59 -5.12 -6.06
CA ALA A 110 -11.40 -5.77 -5.51
C ALA A 110 -11.57 -7.29 -5.49
N GLU A 111 -12.73 -7.78 -5.08
CA GLU A 111 -13.10 -9.20 -5.06
C GLU A 111 -13.20 -9.81 -6.47
N ALA A 112 -13.64 -9.01 -7.46
CA ALA A 112 -13.67 -9.45 -8.87
C ALA A 112 -12.27 -9.59 -9.48
N HIS A 113 -11.25 -8.93 -8.94
CA HIS A 113 -9.88 -8.92 -9.47
C HIS A 113 -8.83 -9.13 -8.35
N PRO A 114 -8.94 -10.21 -7.56
CA PRO A 114 -8.09 -10.40 -6.37
C PRO A 114 -6.60 -10.46 -6.72
N GLY A 115 -6.22 -11.00 -7.86
CA GLY A 115 -4.82 -11.10 -8.28
C GLY A 115 -4.07 -9.77 -8.43
N LEU A 116 -4.76 -8.63 -8.49
CA LEU A 116 -4.13 -7.30 -8.52
C LEU A 116 -3.76 -6.81 -7.11
N LEU A 117 -4.56 -7.16 -6.11
CA LEU A 117 -4.51 -6.60 -4.76
C LEU A 117 -4.05 -7.60 -3.71
N THR A 118 -3.82 -8.86 -4.07
CA THR A 118 -3.47 -9.94 -3.14
C THR A 118 -2.34 -10.79 -3.69
N ALA A 119 -1.83 -11.71 -2.88
CA ALA A 119 -0.86 -12.70 -3.31
C ALA A 119 -1.40 -13.63 -4.42
N GLY A 120 -2.73 -13.72 -4.55
CA GLY A 120 -3.43 -14.51 -5.56
C GLY A 120 -4.05 -15.78 -5.00
N ALA A 121 -5.01 -16.35 -5.74
CA ALA A 121 -5.78 -17.51 -5.30
C ALA A 121 -4.95 -18.79 -5.11
N ARG A 122 -3.77 -18.87 -5.74
CA ARG A 122 -2.87 -20.02 -5.67
C ARG A 122 -1.61 -19.74 -4.83
N ALA A 123 -1.62 -18.67 -4.03
CA ALA A 123 -0.44 -18.27 -3.29
C ALA A 123 0.07 -19.36 -2.35
N GLY A 124 -0.82 -20.03 -1.61
CA GLY A 124 -0.47 -21.13 -0.73
C GLY A 124 0.09 -22.39 -1.41
N GLU A 125 -0.14 -22.55 -2.73
CA GLU A 125 0.45 -23.64 -3.51
C GLU A 125 1.83 -23.26 -4.07
N LEU A 126 2.09 -21.97 -4.25
CA LEU A 126 3.25 -21.46 -4.98
C LEU A 126 4.34 -20.94 -4.06
N TYR A 127 3.96 -20.44 -2.89
CA TYR A 127 4.89 -19.72 -1.99
C TYR A 127 4.92 -20.34 -0.61
N ASP A 128 6.15 -20.50 -0.10
CA ASP A 128 6.40 -20.81 1.31
C ASP A 128 6.34 -19.53 2.14
N TRP A 129 6.87 -18.41 1.57
CA TRP A 129 6.96 -17.10 2.23
C TRP A 129 6.83 -15.94 1.26
N ILE A 130 6.21 -14.85 1.72
CA ILE A 130 6.31 -13.54 1.08
C ILE A 130 6.88 -12.56 2.10
N LEU A 131 8.11 -12.09 1.86
CA LEU A 131 8.84 -11.21 2.75
C LEU A 131 8.87 -9.79 2.21
N PRO A 132 8.43 -8.77 2.98
CA PRO A 132 8.40 -7.39 2.50
C PRO A 132 9.84 -6.86 2.37
N GLU A 133 10.18 -6.30 1.21
CA GLU A 133 11.48 -5.69 0.93
C GLU A 133 11.43 -4.16 1.05
N SER A 134 10.38 -3.55 0.52
CA SER A 134 10.19 -2.10 0.59
C SER A 134 8.73 -1.69 0.54
N GLY A 135 8.44 -0.54 1.15
CA GLY A 135 7.13 0.09 1.08
C GLY A 135 7.24 1.60 1.19
N ARG A 136 6.66 2.33 0.24
CA ARG A 136 6.60 3.80 0.23
C ARG A 136 5.17 4.25 0.03
N ILE A 137 4.77 5.32 0.70
CA ILE A 137 3.46 5.93 0.55
C ILE A 137 3.60 7.45 0.42
N ALA A 138 2.88 8.03 -0.54
CA ALA A 138 2.73 9.47 -0.67
C ALA A 138 1.24 9.79 -0.64
N THR A 139 0.80 10.63 0.31
CA THR A 139 -0.61 10.96 0.48
C THR A 139 -0.86 12.43 0.20
N ARG A 140 -1.75 12.72 -0.75
CA ARG A 140 -2.31 14.04 -1.01
C ARG A 140 -3.65 14.17 -0.30
N ILE A 141 -3.85 15.27 0.40
CA ILE A 141 -5.03 15.52 1.25
C ILE A 141 -5.73 16.76 0.74
N LEU A 142 -6.96 16.59 0.28
CA LEU A 142 -7.81 17.70 -0.14
C LEU A 142 -8.56 18.24 1.08
N LEU A 143 -8.41 19.54 1.31
CA LEU A 143 -9.10 20.28 2.38
C LEU A 143 -10.23 21.12 1.79
N ASP A 144 -11.38 21.08 2.43
CA ASP A 144 -12.48 22.01 2.13
C ASP A 144 -12.16 23.45 2.60
N ARG A 145 -13.13 24.36 2.43
CA ARG A 145 -12.99 25.77 2.86
C ARG A 145 -12.77 25.92 4.36
N SER A 146 -13.30 25.00 5.16
CA SER A 146 -13.15 24.98 6.63
C SER A 146 -11.81 24.35 7.09
N GLY A 147 -11.01 23.80 6.16
CA GLY A 147 -9.78 23.07 6.43
C GLY A 147 -10.00 21.63 6.90
N LYS A 148 -11.20 21.09 6.69
CA LYS A 148 -11.50 19.70 6.99
C LYS A 148 -11.04 18.82 5.81
N PRO A 149 -10.32 17.71 6.05
CA PRO A 149 -10.00 16.72 5.03
C PRO A 149 -11.28 16.08 4.47
N THR A 150 -11.47 16.12 3.14
CA THR A 150 -12.63 15.57 2.44
C THR A 150 -12.28 14.40 1.54
N LEU A 151 -11.08 14.41 0.96
CA LEU A 151 -10.59 13.35 0.08
C LEU A 151 -9.11 13.12 0.37
N LEU A 152 -8.69 11.85 0.35
CA LEU A 152 -7.27 11.49 0.34
C LEU A 152 -6.97 10.72 -0.94
N ALA A 153 -5.80 10.99 -1.52
CA ALA A 153 -5.24 10.20 -2.61
C ALA A 153 -3.85 9.72 -2.20
N SER A 154 -3.69 8.41 -2.04
CA SER A 154 -2.42 7.80 -1.65
C SER A 154 -1.82 7.02 -2.81
N VAL A 155 -0.56 7.30 -3.14
CA VAL A 155 0.24 6.49 -4.06
C VAL A 155 1.13 5.59 -3.23
N VAL A 156 1.08 4.30 -3.53
CA VAL A 156 1.84 3.24 -2.88
C VAL A 156 2.79 2.61 -3.86
N ARG A 157 4.01 2.35 -3.43
CA ARG A 157 4.95 1.43 -4.08
C ARG A 157 5.38 0.39 -3.04
N PHE A 158 5.15 -0.86 -3.36
CA PHE A 158 5.46 -2.00 -2.50
C PHE A 158 6.24 -3.03 -3.28
N SER A 159 7.25 -3.63 -2.66
CA SER A 159 7.93 -4.82 -3.16
C SER A 159 8.13 -5.85 -2.06
N ALA A 160 8.07 -7.10 -2.47
CA ALA A 160 8.28 -8.25 -1.60
C ALA A 160 9.02 -9.36 -2.36
N ALA A 161 9.79 -10.16 -1.63
CA ALA A 161 10.35 -11.42 -2.12
C ALA A 161 9.32 -12.52 -1.86
N ALA A 162 8.83 -13.17 -2.91
CA ALA A 162 8.07 -14.40 -2.82
C ALA A 162 9.06 -15.58 -2.96
N LEU A 163 9.08 -16.42 -1.93
CA LEU A 163 9.97 -17.58 -1.82
C LEU A 163 9.12 -18.85 -1.93
N GLY A 164 9.60 -19.84 -2.66
CA GLY A 164 8.90 -21.08 -2.93
C GLY A 164 9.63 -21.85 -4.03
N ALA A 165 8.93 -22.72 -4.73
CA ALA A 165 9.50 -23.53 -5.81
C ALA A 165 10.11 -22.67 -6.95
N GLU A 166 9.49 -21.52 -7.23
CA GLU A 166 9.99 -20.57 -8.23
C GLU A 166 10.04 -19.17 -7.59
N PRO A 167 11.18 -18.75 -7.02
CA PRO A 167 11.27 -17.48 -6.33
C PRO A 167 11.20 -16.29 -7.29
N PHE A 168 10.45 -15.24 -6.90
CA PHE A 168 10.36 -14.01 -7.67
C PHE A 168 10.20 -12.76 -6.79
N THR A 169 10.36 -11.59 -7.39
CA THR A 169 10.06 -10.31 -6.79
C THR A 169 8.67 -9.87 -7.20
N LEU A 170 7.79 -9.71 -6.22
CA LEU A 170 6.48 -9.11 -6.38
C LEU A 170 6.60 -7.60 -6.24
N ARG A 171 6.03 -6.86 -7.20
CA ARG A 171 5.94 -5.40 -7.14
C ARG A 171 4.49 -4.97 -7.34
N SER A 172 3.99 -4.16 -6.40
CA SER A 172 2.67 -3.54 -6.48
C SER A 172 2.80 -2.03 -6.48
N ASN A 173 2.24 -1.38 -7.51
CA ASN A 173 2.13 0.07 -7.60
C ASN A 173 0.65 0.43 -7.60
N GLY A 174 0.21 1.18 -6.59
CA GLY A 174 -1.20 1.47 -6.38
C GLY A 174 -1.47 2.95 -6.15
N GLN A 175 -2.61 3.41 -6.65
CA GLN A 175 -3.23 4.66 -6.26
C GLN A 175 -4.58 4.36 -5.62
N PHE A 176 -4.79 4.87 -4.41
CA PHE A 176 -5.99 4.63 -3.61
C PHE A 176 -6.63 5.97 -3.24
N PHE A 177 -7.95 6.03 -3.39
CA PHE A 177 -8.75 7.21 -3.03
C PHE A 177 -9.63 6.87 -1.84
N PHE A 178 -9.68 7.79 -0.87
CA PHE A 178 -10.41 7.61 0.38
C PHE A 178 -11.39 8.73 0.58
N GLU A 179 -12.57 8.38 1.06
CA GLU A 179 -13.60 9.30 1.55
C GLU A 179 -14.05 8.89 2.94
N ARG A 180 -14.71 9.80 3.63
CA ARG A 180 -15.32 9.49 4.92
C ARG A 180 -16.73 8.96 4.71
N ILE A 181 -16.95 7.71 5.13
CA ILE A 181 -18.25 7.04 5.15
C ILE A 181 -18.51 6.67 6.61
N ASP A 182 -19.64 7.10 7.16
CA ASP A 182 -20.07 6.86 8.55
C ASP A 182 -18.98 7.20 9.59
N GLY A 183 -18.26 8.30 9.34
CA GLY A 183 -17.21 8.79 10.24
C GLY A 183 -15.83 8.15 10.06
N SER A 184 -15.71 7.06 9.32
CA SER A 184 -14.49 6.31 9.05
C SER A 184 -13.95 6.59 7.65
N TRP A 185 -12.63 6.52 7.47
CA TRP A 185 -12.03 6.55 6.15
C TRP A 185 -12.18 5.20 5.48
N LYS A 186 -12.69 5.20 4.23
CA LYS A 186 -12.85 4.00 3.41
C LYS A 186 -12.21 4.21 2.04
N ILE A 187 -11.67 3.15 1.45
CA ILE A 187 -11.20 3.15 0.06
C ILE A 187 -12.42 3.12 -0.86
N VAL A 188 -12.66 4.22 -1.57
CA VAL A 188 -13.80 4.35 -2.50
C VAL A 188 -13.40 4.04 -3.94
N SER A 189 -12.11 4.12 -4.27
CA SER A 189 -11.59 3.80 -5.60
C SER A 189 -10.11 3.45 -5.52
N PHE A 190 -9.65 2.66 -6.48
CA PHE A 190 -8.24 2.32 -6.61
C PHE A 190 -7.86 2.07 -8.07
N HIS A 191 -6.58 2.25 -8.35
CA HIS A 191 -5.91 1.80 -9.56
C HIS A 191 -4.59 1.15 -9.15
N VAL A 192 -4.44 -0.14 -9.41
CA VAL A 192 -3.26 -0.92 -9.00
C VAL A 192 -2.74 -1.71 -10.18
N THR A 193 -1.43 -1.74 -10.30
CA THR A 193 -0.71 -2.64 -11.19
C THR A 193 0.20 -3.55 -10.37
N ARG A 194 0.23 -4.82 -10.72
CA ARG A 194 1.13 -5.82 -10.16
C ARG A 194 2.06 -6.34 -11.24
N THR A 195 3.32 -6.51 -10.88
CA THR A 195 4.33 -7.11 -11.75
C THR A 195 5.15 -8.09 -10.94
N ASP A 196 5.28 -9.30 -11.44
CA ASP A 196 6.08 -10.36 -10.85
C ASP A 196 7.28 -10.61 -11.77
N ALA A 197 8.49 -10.54 -11.23
CA ALA A 197 9.72 -10.75 -11.97
C ALA A 197 10.53 -11.89 -11.33
N PRO A 198 11.03 -12.88 -12.13
CA PRO A 198 11.89 -13.94 -11.61
C PRO A 198 13.05 -13.36 -10.81
N ARG A 199 13.42 -14.01 -9.69
CA ARG A 199 14.66 -13.71 -8.98
C ARG A 199 15.74 -14.57 -9.61
N GLU A 200 16.76 -13.94 -10.17
CA GLU A 200 17.96 -14.67 -10.56
C GLU A 200 18.53 -15.32 -9.28
N GLY A 201 18.73 -16.65 -9.35
CA GLY A 201 19.22 -17.41 -8.21
C GLY A 201 20.60 -16.92 -7.79
N THR A 202 20.75 -16.61 -6.51
CA THR A 202 22.05 -16.42 -5.86
C THR A 202 22.66 -17.75 -5.53
#